data_c00f3f5873e44fab47c91f17d0e4a57f
#
_entry.id   c00f3f5873e44fab47c91f17d0e4a57f
#
_cell.length_a   1.000
_cell.length_b   1.000
_cell.length_c   1.000
_cell.angle_alpha   90.00
_cell.angle_beta   90.00
_cell.angle_gamma   90.00
#
_symmetry.space_group_name_H-M   'P 1'
#
loop_
_entity.id
_entity.type
_entity.pdbx_description
1 polymer ?
#
loop_
_entity_poly.entity_id
_entity_poly.type
_entity_poly.pdbx_seq_one_letter_code
_entity_poly.pdbx_strand_id
1 'polypeptide(L)'
;SRLSDNSPLPAQPNTVSEAEVCWPLGRKTSATLPEACLQHQSAWLLEGRDPPTLPDPMDWLSPLRQVALTVDGKPTLTRCPDAAQSTFRALWPLSLEPWRSPGERRQALLARGCAGEGQSAEQQAPIRILALGEGNLIRSQRYRLQPRVLGGVGKPAWFLNGQRLRWDGDQVLSVAGRYQLVVVDEAGNSDRIEFRLENPS
;
A
#
# COMPACT_ATOMS: atom_id res chain seq x y z
N SER A 1 -18.40 37.34 -16.30
CA SER A 1 -17.77 37.92 -15.10
C SER A 1 -16.47 37.19 -14.83
N ARG A 2 -15.35 37.82 -15.16
CA ARG A 2 -14.03 37.38 -14.74
C ARG A 2 -13.80 37.94 -13.34
N LEU A 3 -13.78 37.08 -12.35
CA LEU A 3 -13.24 37.39 -11.04
C LEU A 3 -11.71 37.45 -11.17
N SER A 4 -11.19 38.57 -11.56
CA SER A 4 -9.78 38.89 -11.35
C SER A 4 -9.67 39.43 -9.92
N ASP A 5 -9.63 38.50 -8.97
CA ASP A 5 -9.35 38.83 -7.58
C ASP A 5 -7.84 39.00 -7.46
N ASN A 6 -7.42 40.25 -7.54
CA ASN A 6 -6.02 40.68 -7.42
C ASN A 6 -5.65 40.87 -5.93
N SER A 7 -6.34 40.22 -5.04
CA SER A 7 -6.02 40.25 -3.60
C SER A 7 -4.65 39.60 -3.38
N PRO A 8 -3.74 40.25 -2.65
CA PRO A 8 -2.46 39.67 -2.31
C PRO A 8 -2.72 38.36 -1.53
N LEU A 9 -1.97 37.32 -1.88
CA LEU A 9 -2.04 36.07 -1.14
C LEU A 9 -1.79 36.33 0.35
N PRO A 10 -2.55 35.72 1.25
CA PRO A 10 -2.34 35.87 2.70
C PRO A 10 -0.91 35.51 3.06
N ALA A 11 -0.32 36.27 3.97
CA ALA A 11 1.02 35.96 4.46
C ALA A 11 1.05 34.56 5.11
N GLN A 12 2.13 33.83 4.85
CA GLN A 12 2.33 32.51 5.43
C GLN A 12 2.35 32.61 6.96
N PRO A 13 1.57 31.77 7.68
CA PRO A 13 1.62 31.72 9.14
C PRO A 13 3.02 31.33 9.65
N ASN A 14 3.46 31.93 10.73
CA ASN A 14 4.78 31.64 11.36
C ASN A 14 4.90 30.18 11.88
N THR A 15 3.76 29.51 12.04
CA THR A 15 3.69 28.10 12.47
C THR A 15 3.92 27.11 11.32
N VAL A 16 3.99 27.60 10.09
CA VAL A 16 4.16 26.77 8.90
C VAL A 16 5.52 27.06 8.27
N SER A 17 6.30 26.01 8.07
CA SER A 17 7.61 26.07 7.41
C SER A 17 7.68 25.08 6.26
N GLU A 18 8.42 25.41 5.23
CA GLU A 18 8.71 24.49 4.14
C GLU A 18 9.93 23.66 4.48
N ALA A 19 9.89 22.37 4.18
CA ALA A 19 11.02 21.47 4.32
C ALA A 19 10.98 20.38 3.25
N GLU A 20 12.15 19.85 2.94
CA GLU A 20 12.27 18.69 2.08
C GLU A 20 12.01 17.40 2.87
N VAL A 21 11.11 16.57 2.36
CA VAL A 21 10.72 15.30 2.95
C VAL A 21 11.00 14.14 2.01
N CYS A 22 11.29 13.00 2.61
CA CYS A 22 11.48 11.74 1.91
C CYS A 22 10.16 11.01 1.71
N TRP A 23 9.85 10.68 0.51
CA TRP A 23 8.67 9.91 0.16
C TRP A 23 9.03 8.43 -0.08
N PRO A 24 8.25 7.44 0.38
CA PRO A 24 6.91 7.52 0.97
C PRO A 24 6.86 7.70 2.49
N LEU A 25 7.96 7.82 3.20
CA LEU A 25 7.98 7.91 4.67
C LEU A 25 7.40 9.22 5.21
N GLY A 26 7.47 10.30 4.44
CA GLY A 26 7.03 11.63 4.84
C GLY A 26 7.88 12.29 5.94
N ARG A 27 9.06 11.74 6.24
CA ARG A 27 10.01 12.30 7.21
C ARG A 27 10.94 13.29 6.54
N LYS A 28 11.43 14.27 7.30
CA LYS A 28 12.48 15.16 6.82
C LYS A 28 13.66 14.37 6.29
N THR A 29 14.24 14.84 5.20
CA THR A 29 15.42 14.25 4.56
C THR A 29 16.57 14.08 5.55
N SER A 30 16.77 15.06 6.44
CA SER A 30 17.80 15.02 7.49
C SER A 30 17.58 13.94 8.54
N ALA A 31 16.37 13.42 8.67
CA ALA A 31 15.99 12.38 9.64
C ALA A 31 15.80 10.99 9.00
N THR A 32 16.14 10.85 7.72
CA THR A 32 15.89 9.64 6.94
C THR A 32 17.19 9.10 6.37
N LEU A 33 17.35 7.77 6.37
CA LEU A 33 18.47 7.11 5.69
C LEU A 33 18.34 7.39 4.17
N PRO A 34 19.41 7.84 3.49
CA PRO A 34 19.36 8.16 2.06
C PRO A 34 18.80 7.02 1.21
N GLU A 35 19.14 5.78 1.55
CA GLU A 35 18.67 4.59 0.82
C GLU A 35 17.17 4.32 0.97
N ALA A 36 16.55 4.90 2.00
CA ALA A 36 15.12 4.78 2.25
C ALA A 36 14.29 5.90 1.60
N CYS A 37 14.97 6.91 1.08
CA CYS A 37 14.36 8.06 0.42
C CYS A 37 14.17 7.76 -1.07
N LEU A 38 12.99 7.27 -1.47
CA LEU A 38 12.72 6.96 -2.88
C LEU A 38 12.54 8.21 -3.73
N GLN A 39 11.99 9.26 -3.15
CA GLN A 39 11.74 10.55 -3.81
C GLN A 39 11.85 11.67 -2.78
N HIS A 40 12.39 12.80 -3.20
CA HIS A 40 12.45 14.03 -2.45
C HIS A 40 11.30 14.93 -2.87
N GLN A 41 10.59 15.48 -1.90
CA GLN A 41 9.48 16.40 -2.17
C GLN A 41 9.49 17.54 -1.15
N SER A 42 9.16 18.75 -1.62
CA SER A 42 8.89 19.87 -0.74
C SER A 42 7.52 19.71 -0.10
N ALA A 43 7.45 19.90 1.20
CA ALA A 43 6.22 19.81 1.99
C ALA A 43 6.13 20.94 3.01
N TRP A 44 4.91 21.34 3.31
CA TRP A 44 4.62 22.29 4.38
C TRP A 44 4.50 21.55 5.71
N LEU A 45 5.34 21.94 6.66
CA LEU A 45 5.35 21.40 8.01
C LEU A 45 4.61 22.31 8.96
N LEU A 46 3.66 21.81 9.71
CA LEU A 46 3.01 22.52 10.80
C LEU A 46 3.84 22.36 12.06
N GLU A 47 4.23 23.49 12.68
CA GLU A 47 5.07 23.52 13.89
C GLU A 47 6.36 22.70 13.74
N GLY A 48 6.89 22.58 12.53
CA GLY A 48 8.10 21.83 12.24
C GLY A 48 7.96 20.30 12.36
N ARG A 49 6.75 19.79 12.53
CA ARG A 49 6.49 18.35 12.65
C ARG A 49 6.43 17.70 11.29
N ASP A 50 7.03 16.54 11.18
CA ASP A 50 6.97 15.74 9.96
C ASP A 50 5.53 15.29 9.69
N PRO A 51 5.07 15.39 8.43
CA PRO A 51 3.74 14.89 8.08
C PRO A 51 3.72 13.36 8.24
N PRO A 52 2.81 12.81 9.03
CA PRO A 52 2.67 11.36 9.16
C PRO A 52 2.05 10.79 7.87
N THR A 53 2.88 10.48 6.90
CA THR A 53 2.42 9.85 5.65
C THR A 53 2.18 8.37 5.80
N LEU A 54 2.74 7.79 6.83
CA LEU A 54 2.65 6.38 7.17
C LEU A 54 2.84 6.23 8.66
N PRO A 55 2.38 5.29 9.18
CA PRO A 55 1.60 4.13 8.89
C PRO A 55 0.56 3.90 9.94
N ASP A 56 -0.35 3.06 9.64
CA ASP A 56 -1.04 2.34 10.66
C ASP A 56 0.01 1.57 11.51
N PRO A 57 0.21 1.90 12.80
CA PRO A 57 1.12 1.14 13.69
C PRO A 57 0.70 -0.33 13.82
N MET A 58 -0.48 -0.68 13.31
CA MET A 58 -0.97 -2.04 13.15
C MET A 58 -0.54 -2.65 11.82
N ASP A 59 0.19 -1.93 10.98
CA ASP A 59 0.75 -2.53 9.78
C ASP A 59 1.89 -3.46 10.18
N TRP A 60 1.64 -4.75 10.07
CA TRP A 60 2.58 -5.83 10.33
C TRP A 60 3.76 -5.83 9.35
N LEU A 61 3.71 -5.01 8.30
CA LEU A 61 4.80 -4.77 7.38
C LEU A 61 5.44 -3.42 7.68
N SER A 62 6.68 -3.45 8.15
CA SER A 62 7.46 -2.22 8.28
C SER A 62 7.51 -1.48 6.94
N PRO A 63 7.34 -0.14 6.93
CA PRO A 63 7.54 0.66 5.73
C PRO A 63 8.98 0.63 5.24
N LEU A 64 9.94 0.28 6.09
CA LEU A 64 11.35 0.07 5.72
C LEU A 64 11.66 -1.41 5.63
N ARG A 65 12.18 -1.84 4.47
CA ARG A 65 12.63 -3.21 4.23
C ARG A 65 14.09 -3.21 3.82
N GLN A 66 14.87 -4.05 4.46
CA GLN A 66 16.20 -4.37 4.00
C GLN A 66 16.08 -5.31 2.80
N VAL A 67 16.74 -4.95 1.71
CA VAL A 67 16.74 -5.69 0.45
C VAL A 67 18.16 -5.95 0.04
N ALA A 68 18.49 -7.20 -0.28
CA ALA A 68 19.74 -7.51 -0.94
C ALA A 68 19.64 -7.20 -2.44
N LEU A 69 20.71 -6.73 -3.01
CA LEU A 69 20.80 -6.40 -4.44
C LEU A 69 21.96 -7.20 -5.07
N THR A 70 21.78 -7.54 -6.33
CA THR A 70 22.86 -8.05 -7.19
C THR A 70 23.84 -6.93 -7.53
N VAL A 71 24.97 -7.26 -8.17
CA VAL A 71 25.93 -6.27 -8.70
C VAL A 71 25.22 -5.29 -9.66
N ASP A 72 24.25 -5.76 -10.43
CA ASP A 72 23.47 -4.95 -11.37
C ASP A 72 22.33 -4.15 -10.69
N GLY A 73 22.24 -4.16 -9.36
CA GLY A 73 21.25 -3.42 -8.59
C GLY A 73 19.84 -4.02 -8.60
N LYS A 74 19.66 -5.25 -9.05
CA LYS A 74 18.37 -5.95 -9.02
C LYS A 74 18.11 -6.55 -7.65
N PRO A 75 16.87 -6.51 -7.14
CA PRO A 75 16.52 -7.15 -5.88
C PRO A 75 16.78 -8.66 -5.92
N THR A 76 17.44 -9.19 -4.89
CA THR A 76 17.66 -10.62 -4.68
C THR A 76 17.46 -10.98 -3.21
N LEU A 77 17.42 -12.27 -2.86
CA LEU A 77 17.35 -12.67 -1.46
C LEU A 77 18.74 -12.68 -0.82
N THR A 78 18.81 -12.33 0.46
CA THR A 78 20.10 -12.28 1.20
C THR A 78 20.87 -13.61 1.17
N ARG A 79 20.16 -14.73 1.04
CA ARG A 79 20.73 -16.08 0.94
C ARG A 79 21.26 -16.44 -0.44
N CYS A 80 21.01 -15.61 -1.43
CA CYS A 80 21.38 -15.90 -2.81
C CYS A 80 22.87 -15.65 -3.08
N PRO A 81 23.52 -16.49 -3.90
CA PRO A 81 24.95 -16.35 -4.18
C PRO A 81 25.29 -15.07 -4.96
N ASP A 82 24.32 -14.47 -5.61
CA ASP A 82 24.41 -13.22 -6.37
C ASP A 82 24.11 -11.97 -5.51
N ALA A 83 23.87 -12.13 -4.21
CA ALA A 83 23.70 -11.02 -3.28
C ALA A 83 25.04 -10.31 -3.05
N ALA A 84 25.18 -9.12 -3.62
CA ALA A 84 26.43 -8.35 -3.59
C ALA A 84 26.40 -7.22 -2.56
N GLN A 85 25.23 -6.64 -2.32
CA GLN A 85 25.06 -5.51 -1.40
C GLN A 85 23.68 -5.55 -0.75
N SER A 86 23.52 -4.77 0.32
CA SER A 86 22.25 -4.64 1.04
C SER A 86 21.90 -3.16 1.17
N THR A 87 20.63 -2.84 0.98
CA THR A 87 20.10 -1.48 1.10
C THR A 87 18.75 -1.48 1.78
N PHE A 88 18.28 -0.31 2.25
CA PHE A 88 16.93 -0.13 2.72
C PHE A 88 16.05 0.42 1.62
N ARG A 89 14.84 -0.10 1.50
CA ARG A 89 13.79 0.40 0.61
C ARG A 89 12.58 0.82 1.43
N ALA A 90 12.12 2.03 1.18
CA ALA A 90 10.85 2.48 1.70
C ALA A 90 9.72 1.95 0.81
N LEU A 91 8.71 1.35 1.43
CA LEU A 91 7.58 0.75 0.74
C LEU A 91 6.33 1.60 0.96
N TRP A 92 5.54 1.72 -0.08
CA TRP A 92 4.25 2.38 -0.01
C TRP A 92 3.26 1.58 0.86
N PRO A 93 2.25 2.24 1.47
CA PRO A 93 1.18 1.53 2.16
C PRO A 93 0.50 0.51 1.26
N LEU A 94 0.12 -0.63 1.83
CA LEU A 94 -0.58 -1.70 1.08
C LEU A 94 -1.86 -1.20 0.41
N SER A 95 -2.56 -0.25 1.01
CA SER A 95 -3.76 0.35 0.42
C SER A 95 -3.51 1.06 -0.91
N LEU A 96 -2.27 1.46 -1.18
CA LEU A 96 -1.90 2.14 -2.42
C LEU A 96 -1.32 1.19 -3.49
N GLU A 97 -0.97 -0.04 -3.13
CA GLU A 97 -0.36 -1.00 -4.07
C GLU A 97 -1.16 -1.19 -5.37
N PRO A 98 -2.50 -1.34 -5.35
CA PRO A 98 -3.28 -1.51 -6.58
C PRO A 98 -3.20 -0.33 -7.54
N TRP A 99 -2.88 0.86 -7.01
CA TRP A 99 -2.89 2.13 -7.75
C TRP A 99 -1.48 2.58 -8.19
N ARG A 100 -0.43 1.87 -7.77
CA ARG A 100 0.96 2.21 -8.10
C ARG A 100 1.35 1.74 -9.49
N SER A 101 2.30 2.45 -10.09
CA SER A 101 2.92 2.00 -11.32
C SER A 101 3.67 0.67 -11.10
N PRO A 102 3.80 -0.19 -12.12
CA PRO A 102 4.44 -1.50 -11.95
C PRO A 102 5.84 -1.45 -11.34
N GLY A 103 6.65 -0.46 -11.70
CA GLY A 103 8.03 -0.31 -11.18
C GLY A 103 8.12 0.14 -9.71
N GLU A 104 7.04 0.67 -9.16
CA GLU A 104 6.98 1.17 -7.78
C GLU A 104 6.26 0.22 -6.82
N ARG A 105 5.73 -0.88 -7.35
CA ARG A 105 5.06 -1.89 -6.54
C ARG A 105 6.06 -2.72 -5.76
N ARG A 106 5.64 -3.26 -4.63
CA ARG A 106 6.44 -4.17 -3.80
C ARG A 106 7.05 -5.30 -4.61
N GLN A 107 6.33 -5.78 -5.63
CA GLN A 107 6.82 -6.82 -6.54
C GLN A 107 8.10 -6.46 -7.30
N ALA A 108 8.26 -5.17 -7.63
CA ALA A 108 9.46 -4.67 -8.31
C ALA A 108 10.58 -4.30 -7.34
N LEU A 109 10.21 -3.97 -6.09
CA LEU A 109 11.14 -3.49 -5.08
C LEU A 109 11.70 -4.61 -4.19
N LEU A 110 10.99 -5.75 -4.10
CA LEU A 110 11.34 -6.88 -3.24
C LEU A 110 11.67 -8.10 -4.09
N ALA A 111 12.72 -8.82 -3.69
CA ALA A 111 13.08 -10.08 -4.32
C ALA A 111 12.10 -11.20 -3.99
N ARG A 112 11.84 -12.07 -4.96
CA ARG A 112 11.02 -13.28 -4.81
C ARG A 112 11.85 -14.56 -4.84
N GLY A 113 13.07 -14.49 -5.33
CA GLY A 113 14.00 -15.62 -5.51
C GLY A 113 15.39 -15.11 -5.84
N CYS A 114 16.31 -16.01 -6.10
CA CYS A 114 17.65 -15.69 -6.58
C CYS A 114 17.62 -15.39 -8.07
N ALA A 115 18.43 -14.40 -8.51
CA ALA A 115 18.62 -14.15 -9.92
C ALA A 115 19.32 -15.37 -10.55
N GLY A 116 18.77 -15.91 -11.65
CA GLY A 116 19.33 -17.09 -12.30
C GLY A 116 18.79 -18.44 -11.84
N GLU A 117 18.17 -18.57 -10.68
CA GLU A 117 17.22 -19.67 -10.45
C GLU A 117 16.10 -19.43 -11.46
N GLY A 118 16.11 -20.21 -12.54
CA GLY A 118 15.03 -20.17 -13.51
C GLY A 118 13.73 -20.11 -12.72
N GLN A 119 12.84 -19.17 -13.06
CA GLN A 119 11.59 -18.89 -12.39
C GLN A 119 10.68 -20.14 -12.30
N SER A 120 11.18 -21.19 -11.71
CA SER A 120 10.44 -22.12 -10.87
C SER A 120 10.21 -21.46 -9.50
N ALA A 121 9.95 -20.11 -9.47
CA ALA A 121 8.90 -19.70 -8.64
C ALA A 121 7.76 -20.67 -9.00
N GLU A 122 7.44 -21.59 -8.11
CA GLU A 122 6.04 -21.91 -7.95
C GLU A 122 5.38 -20.56 -8.08
N GLN A 123 4.81 -20.32 -9.24
CA GLN A 123 3.99 -19.14 -9.46
C GLN A 123 2.88 -19.35 -8.45
N GLN A 124 3.12 -18.83 -7.26
CA GLN A 124 2.09 -18.85 -6.25
C GLN A 124 0.92 -18.24 -6.95
N ALA A 125 -0.13 -19.02 -7.12
CA ALA A 125 -1.28 -18.62 -7.89
C ALA A 125 -1.64 -17.19 -7.46
N PRO A 126 -1.93 -16.28 -8.39
CA PRO A 126 -2.23 -14.89 -8.05
C PRO A 126 -3.32 -14.89 -6.98
N ILE A 127 -3.19 -14.02 -5.99
CA ILE A 127 -4.19 -13.92 -4.92
C ILE A 127 -5.56 -13.64 -5.57
N ARG A 128 -6.58 -14.42 -5.16
CA ARG A 128 -7.95 -14.31 -5.66
C ARG A 128 -8.93 -14.33 -4.49
N ILE A 129 -9.92 -13.44 -4.55
CA ILE A 129 -11.03 -13.41 -3.59
C ILE A 129 -11.99 -14.56 -3.96
N LEU A 130 -12.31 -15.38 -2.96
CA LEU A 130 -13.31 -16.44 -3.06
C LEU A 130 -14.59 -16.05 -2.30
N ALA A 131 -15.66 -16.75 -2.56
CA ALA A 131 -16.98 -16.62 -1.93
C ALA A 131 -17.80 -15.37 -2.28
N LEU A 132 -17.22 -14.42 -3.00
CA LEU A 132 -17.95 -13.29 -3.59
C LEU A 132 -17.53 -13.19 -5.05
N GLY A 133 -18.50 -13.04 -5.96
CA GLY A 133 -18.25 -12.79 -7.38
C GLY A 133 -18.34 -11.30 -7.70
N GLU A 134 -17.67 -10.89 -8.76
CA GLU A 134 -17.80 -9.55 -9.32
C GLU A 134 -19.27 -9.25 -9.66
N GLY A 135 -19.77 -8.08 -9.26
CA GLY A 135 -21.15 -7.65 -9.53
C GLY A 135 -22.23 -8.37 -8.72
N ASN A 136 -21.90 -9.18 -7.72
CA ASN A 136 -22.89 -9.89 -6.92
C ASN A 136 -23.87 -8.95 -6.23
N LEU A 137 -25.15 -9.29 -6.34
CA LEU A 137 -26.23 -8.65 -5.60
C LEU A 137 -26.60 -9.50 -4.37
N ILE A 138 -26.39 -8.94 -3.19
CA ILE A 138 -26.67 -9.56 -1.90
C ILE A 138 -27.91 -8.90 -1.31
N ARG A 139 -28.96 -9.68 -1.03
CA ARG A 139 -30.19 -9.19 -0.39
C ARG A 139 -30.19 -9.62 1.08
N SER A 140 -29.83 -8.69 1.97
CA SER A 140 -29.76 -8.96 3.41
C SER A 140 -29.80 -7.64 4.19
N GLN A 141 -30.50 -7.62 5.32
CA GLN A 141 -30.44 -6.50 6.27
C GLN A 141 -29.13 -6.49 7.06
N ARG A 142 -28.50 -7.66 7.24
CA ARG A 142 -27.22 -7.81 7.95
C ARG A 142 -26.42 -8.90 7.26
N TYR A 143 -25.47 -8.50 6.43
CA TYR A 143 -24.61 -9.42 5.72
C TYR A 143 -23.29 -9.59 6.46
N ARG A 144 -22.99 -10.82 6.86
CA ARG A 144 -21.70 -11.16 7.46
C ARG A 144 -20.68 -11.41 6.34
N LEU A 145 -19.73 -10.49 6.21
CA LEU A 145 -18.67 -10.59 5.23
C LEU A 145 -17.61 -11.58 5.73
N GLN A 146 -17.44 -12.68 5.02
CA GLN A 146 -16.45 -13.73 5.34
C GLN A 146 -15.61 -14.03 4.09
N PRO A 147 -14.75 -13.13 3.65
CA PRO A 147 -13.96 -13.35 2.47
C PRO A 147 -12.88 -14.40 2.73
N ARG A 148 -12.59 -15.16 1.68
CA ARG A 148 -11.51 -16.13 1.63
C ARG A 148 -10.63 -15.81 0.45
N VAL A 149 -9.37 -16.21 0.49
CA VAL A 149 -8.45 -16.08 -0.63
C VAL A 149 -7.97 -17.43 -1.09
N LEU A 150 -7.64 -17.50 -2.38
CA LEU A 150 -6.85 -18.54 -2.99
C LEU A 150 -5.54 -17.94 -3.47
N GLY A 151 -4.43 -18.63 -3.27
CA GLY A 151 -3.11 -18.13 -3.68
C GLY A 151 -2.60 -17.00 -2.81
N GLY A 152 -1.65 -16.23 -3.37
CA GLY A 152 -0.98 -15.14 -2.67
C GLY A 152 0.19 -15.57 -1.80
N VAL A 153 0.88 -14.60 -1.21
CA VAL A 153 2.07 -14.77 -0.37
C VAL A 153 1.81 -14.20 1.01
N GLY A 154 2.02 -14.99 2.03
CA GLY A 154 1.93 -14.54 3.43
C GLY A 154 0.51 -14.18 3.86
N LYS A 155 0.41 -13.24 4.80
CA LYS A 155 -0.87 -12.85 5.40
C LYS A 155 -1.56 -11.75 4.57
N PRO A 156 -2.81 -11.96 4.10
CA PRO A 156 -3.51 -10.96 3.30
C PRO A 156 -3.97 -9.77 4.15
N ALA A 157 -3.88 -8.58 3.58
CA ALA A 157 -4.51 -7.38 4.07
C ALA A 157 -5.79 -7.09 3.27
N TRP A 158 -6.87 -6.76 3.98
CA TRP A 158 -8.19 -6.52 3.40
C TRP A 158 -8.59 -5.06 3.50
N PHE A 159 -9.25 -4.57 2.47
CA PHE A 159 -9.78 -3.21 2.41
C PHE A 159 -11.22 -3.23 1.91
N LEU A 160 -12.10 -2.51 2.58
CA LEU A 160 -13.49 -2.31 2.18
C LEU A 160 -13.71 -0.83 1.92
N ASN A 161 -14.13 -0.47 0.71
CA ASN A 161 -14.28 0.92 0.28
C ASN A 161 -13.04 1.79 0.58
N GLY A 162 -11.83 1.22 0.39
CA GLY A 162 -10.56 1.89 0.66
C GLY A 162 -10.15 1.93 2.14
N GLN A 163 -11.00 1.52 3.07
CA GLN A 163 -10.66 1.43 4.50
C GLN A 163 -10.14 0.05 4.85
N ARG A 164 -9.03 -0.01 5.57
CA ARG A 164 -8.46 -1.26 6.02
C ARG A 164 -9.38 -1.96 7.01
N LEU A 165 -9.70 -3.22 6.73
CA LEU A 165 -10.42 -4.07 7.65
C LEU A 165 -9.45 -4.66 8.67
N ARG A 166 -9.72 -4.46 9.95
CA ARG A 166 -9.14 -5.25 11.03
C ARG A 166 -9.91 -6.56 11.09
N TRP A 167 -9.30 -7.61 10.57
CA TRP A 167 -9.97 -8.90 10.48
C TRP A 167 -9.87 -9.63 11.82
N ASP A 168 -10.87 -9.48 12.64
CA ASP A 168 -11.10 -10.25 13.87
C ASP A 168 -12.18 -11.33 13.73
N GLY A 169 -12.66 -11.53 12.49
CA GLY A 169 -13.59 -12.61 12.15
C GLY A 169 -14.99 -12.19 11.72
N ASP A 170 -15.51 -11.04 12.13
CA ASP A 170 -16.91 -10.71 11.94
C ASP A 170 -17.17 -9.25 11.49
N GLN A 171 -16.97 -9.00 10.21
CA GLN A 171 -17.42 -7.75 9.61
C GLN A 171 -18.88 -7.88 9.17
N VAL A 172 -19.79 -7.14 9.80
CA VAL A 172 -21.21 -7.10 9.43
C VAL A 172 -21.53 -5.84 8.64
N LEU A 173 -22.06 -6.00 7.44
CA LEU A 173 -22.56 -4.92 6.60
C LEU A 173 -24.08 -4.82 6.78
N SER A 174 -24.56 -3.63 7.15
CA SER A 174 -26.00 -3.35 7.39
C SER A 174 -26.53 -2.19 6.56
N VAL A 175 -25.70 -1.48 5.85
CA VAL A 175 -26.09 -0.35 5.01
C VAL A 175 -26.17 -0.81 3.57
N ALA A 176 -27.33 -0.61 2.94
CA ALA A 176 -27.50 -0.88 1.52
C ALA A 176 -26.61 0.05 0.69
N GLY A 177 -25.97 -0.49 -0.34
CA GLY A 177 -25.05 0.28 -1.17
C GLY A 177 -24.11 -0.57 -2.01
N ARG A 178 -23.22 0.10 -2.72
CA ARG A 178 -22.12 -0.53 -3.45
C ARG A 178 -20.90 -0.65 -2.53
N TYR A 179 -20.25 -1.78 -2.61
CA TYR A 179 -19.06 -2.09 -1.85
C TYR A 179 -17.96 -2.56 -2.79
N GLN A 180 -16.75 -2.11 -2.51
CA GLN A 180 -15.54 -2.58 -3.15
C GLN A 180 -14.69 -3.29 -2.10
N LEU A 181 -14.38 -4.55 -2.33
CA LEU A 181 -13.48 -5.34 -1.49
C LEU A 181 -12.18 -5.55 -2.23
N VAL A 182 -11.07 -5.21 -1.59
CA VAL A 182 -9.71 -5.39 -2.11
C VAL A 182 -8.93 -6.24 -1.14
N VAL A 183 -8.14 -7.16 -1.67
CA VAL A 183 -7.15 -7.93 -0.90
C VAL A 183 -5.77 -7.66 -1.47
N VAL A 184 -4.78 -7.55 -0.59
CA VAL A 184 -3.37 -7.39 -0.96
C VAL A 184 -2.53 -8.36 -0.14
N ASP A 185 -1.64 -9.10 -0.78
CA ASP A 185 -0.70 -10.00 -0.11
C ASP A 185 0.62 -9.31 0.27
N GLU A 186 1.50 -10.01 0.98
CA GLU A 186 2.81 -9.48 1.41
C GLU A 186 3.73 -9.10 0.24
N ALA A 187 3.55 -9.74 -0.91
CA ALA A 187 4.30 -9.45 -2.12
C ALA A 187 3.72 -8.28 -2.94
N GLY A 188 2.56 -7.73 -2.51
CA GLY A 188 1.86 -6.65 -3.21
C GLY A 188 0.99 -7.12 -4.38
N ASN A 189 0.74 -8.44 -4.50
CA ASN A 189 -0.31 -8.89 -5.42
C ASN A 189 -1.67 -8.52 -4.85
N SER A 190 -2.60 -8.17 -5.72
CA SER A 190 -3.92 -7.77 -5.28
C SER A 190 -5.02 -8.36 -6.15
N ASP A 191 -6.18 -8.53 -5.55
CA ASP A 191 -7.44 -8.79 -6.24
C ASP A 191 -8.53 -7.88 -5.72
N ARG A 192 -9.51 -7.59 -6.55
CA ARG A 192 -10.59 -6.64 -6.26
C ARG A 192 -11.89 -7.17 -6.81
N ILE A 193 -12.94 -7.04 -6.01
CA ILE A 193 -14.32 -7.29 -6.44
C ILE A 193 -15.22 -6.15 -6.02
N GLU A 194 -16.28 -5.92 -6.79
CA GLU A 194 -17.37 -5.03 -6.45
C GLU A 194 -18.66 -5.84 -6.25
N PHE A 195 -19.44 -5.49 -5.24
CA PHE A 195 -20.72 -6.11 -4.98
C PHE A 195 -21.71 -5.08 -4.44
N ARG A 196 -22.98 -5.42 -4.47
CA ARG A 196 -24.06 -4.55 -3.99
C ARG A 196 -24.85 -5.24 -2.89
N LEU A 197 -25.11 -4.51 -1.80
CA LEU A 197 -26.00 -4.93 -0.73
C LEU A 197 -27.33 -4.19 -0.87
N GLU A 198 -28.44 -4.93 -0.85
CA GLU A 198 -29.80 -4.40 -0.83
C GLU A 198 -30.55 -4.94 0.37
N ASN A 199 -31.39 -4.09 0.97
CA ASN A 199 -32.30 -4.56 2.00
C ASN A 199 -33.40 -5.40 1.33
N PRO A 200 -33.77 -6.55 1.90
CA PRO A 200 -34.94 -7.28 1.43
C PRO A 200 -36.19 -6.41 1.64
N SER A 201 -36.99 -6.33 0.63
CA SER A 201 -38.32 -5.71 0.65
C SER A 201 -39.27 -6.49 1.55
#